data_ea17ecc41319d1016633bb4eaabef763
#
_entry.id   ea17ecc41319d1016633bb4eaabef763
#
_cell.length_a   1.000
_cell.length_b   1.000
_cell.length_c   1.000
_cell.angle_alpha   90.00
_cell.angle_beta   90.00
_cell.angle_gamma   90.00
#
_symmetry.space_group_name_H-M   'P 1'
#
loop_
_entity.id
_entity.type
_entity.pdbx_description
1 polymer ?
#
loop_
_entity_poly.entity_id
_entity_poly.type
_entity_poly.pdbx_seq_one_letter_code
_entity_poly.pdbx_strand_id
1 'polypeptide(L)'
;MGALCRRLARGASLAAVYGLAFAYGPAVAADEPSAIRLDVHGESRARYESLSGQFRRDFEGDDQAFFLRTLLGAEATAGAFSLGFELQDSRSYLDDAGTPLTNSFVNALDVIQAYVKIKTPSVLGAGSTTDWILGRQTVSIASRRQIERVDFANVIKAYTGLHAITTTPRGDALHLLYVALVDRLPADRESVIENNIVADEEQWNRRFWGVHYRRADALPALLPDVWLEAFVYGVNETDTDETPTPNRRYATPGGRIYRAPARARVDFDIEGSLRYGSRRATSAADDTQDLDVEASQLIARLGYTFDAAWRPRIALQYYWASGDEDPNDDRFDQYERLFGGRRGDLNNTSLHGPLTPANLSAPGVRLDARAKRWDARIHYSAASLASKTDTFVIARLRDPTGAAGSFMGHVIDTRARFWIVPKRLQLELGASAFVFGEFTRDVPGAPEGERTLFGYSQLTAFL
;
A
#
# COMPACT_ATOMS: atom_id res chain seq x y z
N MET A 1 -24.43 -21.40 -15.89
CA MET A 1 -24.39 -20.81 -17.24
C MET A 1 -25.21 -19.52 -17.38
N GLY A 2 -26.41 -19.41 -16.84
CA GLY A 2 -27.24 -18.20 -16.99
C GLY A 2 -26.74 -16.97 -16.22
N ALA A 3 -26.18 -17.13 -15.03
CA ALA A 3 -25.65 -16.01 -14.20
C ALA A 3 -24.31 -15.47 -14.74
N LEU A 4 -23.44 -16.33 -15.24
CA LEU A 4 -22.16 -15.95 -15.82
C LEU A 4 -22.33 -15.09 -17.09
N CYS A 5 -23.26 -15.48 -17.99
CA CYS A 5 -23.57 -14.70 -19.18
C CYS A 5 -24.18 -13.32 -18.86
N ARG A 6 -24.95 -13.20 -17.79
CA ARG A 6 -25.55 -11.91 -17.40
C ARG A 6 -24.50 -10.95 -16.80
N ARG A 7 -23.52 -11.48 -16.06
CA ARG A 7 -22.42 -10.66 -15.50
C ARG A 7 -21.45 -10.18 -16.59
N LEU A 8 -21.11 -11.05 -17.53
CA LEU A 8 -20.27 -10.68 -18.68
C LEU A 8 -20.94 -9.66 -19.61
N ALA A 9 -22.28 -9.77 -19.81
CA ALA A 9 -23.01 -8.80 -20.63
C ALA A 9 -23.04 -7.38 -20.00
N ARG A 10 -23.11 -7.27 -18.65
CA ARG A 10 -23.00 -5.98 -17.97
C ARG A 10 -21.60 -5.39 -18.07
N GLY A 11 -20.56 -6.22 -18.01
CA GLY A 11 -19.17 -5.80 -18.19
C GLY A 11 -18.86 -5.33 -19.64
N ALA A 12 -19.44 -6.02 -20.65
CA ALA A 12 -19.23 -5.68 -22.04
C ALA A 12 -19.82 -4.31 -22.43
N SER A 13 -20.94 -3.91 -21.82
CA SER A 13 -21.54 -2.59 -22.06
C SER A 13 -20.67 -1.44 -21.54
N LEU A 14 -19.98 -1.62 -20.38
CA LEU A 14 -19.05 -0.63 -19.86
C LEU A 14 -17.73 -0.57 -20.66
N ALA A 15 -17.21 -1.72 -21.10
CA ALA A 15 -16.02 -1.76 -21.94
C ALA A 15 -16.19 -1.00 -23.26
N ALA A 16 -17.40 -1.00 -23.82
CA ALA A 16 -17.73 -0.24 -25.03
C ALA A 16 -17.70 1.29 -24.79
N VAL A 17 -18.05 1.75 -23.57
CA VAL A 17 -17.97 3.18 -23.23
C VAL A 17 -16.51 3.61 -23.00
N TYR A 18 -15.67 2.73 -22.45
CA TYR A 18 -14.26 3.02 -22.24
C TYR A 18 -13.42 3.01 -23.53
N GLY A 19 -13.82 2.26 -24.53
CA GLY A 19 -13.13 2.23 -25.84
C GLY A 19 -13.19 3.54 -26.63
N LEU A 20 -14.14 4.42 -26.33
CA LEU A 20 -14.28 5.73 -26.99
C LEU A 20 -13.44 6.84 -26.36
N ALA A 21 -12.94 6.67 -25.13
CA ALA A 21 -12.12 7.68 -24.43
C ALA A 21 -10.66 7.74 -24.92
N PHE A 22 -10.18 6.73 -25.64
CA PHE A 22 -8.79 6.65 -26.11
C PHE A 22 -8.50 7.34 -27.44
N ALA A 23 -9.46 8.03 -28.04
CA ALA A 23 -9.33 8.61 -29.37
C ALA A 23 -8.87 10.09 -29.41
N TYR A 24 -8.57 10.71 -28.27
CA TYR A 24 -8.07 12.08 -28.26
C TYR A 24 -6.55 12.13 -28.30
N GLY A 25 -6.04 12.72 -29.35
CA GLY A 25 -4.61 13.00 -29.57
C GLY A 25 -4.08 14.05 -28.58
N PRO A 26 -2.74 14.30 -28.55
CA PRO A 26 -2.13 15.24 -27.61
C PRO A 26 -2.68 16.65 -27.82
N ALA A 27 -3.16 17.29 -26.74
CA ALA A 27 -3.52 18.70 -26.78
C ALA A 27 -2.28 19.54 -27.14
N VAL A 28 -2.40 20.37 -28.16
CA VAL A 28 -1.36 21.30 -28.58
C VAL A 28 -1.26 22.40 -27.52
N ALA A 29 -0.09 22.54 -26.90
CA ALA A 29 0.22 23.65 -26.01
C ALA A 29 0.30 24.95 -26.79
N ALA A 30 -0.47 25.95 -26.40
CA ALA A 30 -0.31 27.33 -26.89
C ALA A 30 0.47 28.12 -25.83
N ASP A 31 1.59 28.68 -26.27
CA ASP A 31 2.45 29.56 -25.45
C ASP A 31 1.86 30.98 -25.41
N GLU A 32 1.18 31.31 -24.30
CA GLU A 32 0.89 32.68 -23.87
C GLU A 32 1.06 32.78 -22.35
N PRO A 33 1.58 33.87 -21.78
CA PRO A 33 1.92 33.98 -20.34
C PRO A 33 0.73 33.94 -19.36
N SER A 34 -0.48 33.83 -19.85
CA SER A 34 -1.73 33.67 -19.07
C SER A 34 -2.49 32.38 -19.38
N ALA A 35 -1.91 31.46 -20.16
CA ALA A 35 -2.61 30.25 -20.58
C ALA A 35 -2.71 29.24 -19.42
N ILE A 36 -3.91 28.66 -19.24
CA ILE A 36 -4.15 27.56 -18.35
C ILE A 36 -3.44 26.31 -18.92
N ARG A 37 -2.55 25.72 -18.17
CA ARG A 37 -1.96 24.42 -18.50
C ARG A 37 -2.86 23.32 -17.95
N LEU A 38 -3.28 22.39 -18.82
CA LEU A 38 -4.05 21.21 -18.47
C LEU A 38 -3.20 19.96 -18.64
N ASP A 39 -2.96 19.23 -17.54
CA ASP A 39 -2.32 17.92 -17.53
C ASP A 39 -3.40 16.86 -17.32
N VAL A 40 -3.57 15.94 -18.27
CA VAL A 40 -4.53 14.82 -18.21
C VAL A 40 -3.76 13.51 -18.10
N HIS A 41 -4.19 12.64 -17.21
CA HIS A 41 -3.58 11.33 -17.01
C HIS A 41 -4.67 10.29 -16.74
N GLY A 42 -4.34 9.04 -16.98
CA GLY A 42 -5.26 7.94 -16.71
C GLY A 42 -4.63 6.60 -16.91
N GLU A 43 -5.28 5.59 -16.35
CA GLU A 43 -4.96 4.20 -16.60
C GLU A 43 -6.22 3.34 -16.66
N SER A 44 -6.16 2.28 -17.45
CA SER A 44 -7.14 1.19 -17.40
C SER A 44 -6.38 -0.10 -17.20
N ARG A 45 -6.81 -0.89 -16.20
CA ARG A 45 -6.14 -2.10 -15.75
C ARG A 45 -7.11 -3.27 -15.68
N ALA A 46 -6.73 -4.38 -16.32
CA ALA A 46 -7.38 -5.68 -16.19
C ALA A 46 -6.42 -6.62 -15.48
N ARG A 47 -6.87 -7.31 -14.42
CA ARG A 47 -6.06 -8.27 -13.65
C ARG A 47 -6.88 -9.50 -13.30
N TYR A 48 -6.34 -10.66 -13.64
CA TYR A 48 -6.84 -11.95 -13.19
C TYR A 48 -5.93 -12.50 -12.10
N GLU A 49 -6.54 -13.00 -11.04
CA GLU A 49 -5.87 -13.64 -9.91
C GLU A 49 -6.45 -15.03 -9.67
N SER A 50 -5.58 -15.96 -9.27
CA SER A 50 -5.94 -17.31 -8.84
C SER A 50 -5.17 -17.68 -7.59
N LEU A 51 -5.85 -18.26 -6.62
CA LEU A 51 -5.31 -18.74 -5.36
C LEU A 51 -5.71 -20.21 -5.20
N SER A 52 -4.76 -21.08 -4.87
CA SER A 52 -5.01 -22.48 -4.55
C SER A 52 -4.54 -22.78 -3.14
N GLY A 53 -5.45 -23.30 -2.32
CA GLY A 53 -5.28 -23.49 -0.88
C GLY A 53 -5.38 -22.18 -0.09
N GLN A 54 -6.14 -22.18 0.96
CA GLN A 54 -6.28 -21.03 1.85
C GLN A 54 -5.34 -21.14 3.05
N PHE A 55 -4.86 -19.99 3.53
CA PHE A 55 -4.08 -19.89 4.77
C PHE A 55 -4.81 -19.09 5.86
N ARG A 56 -5.97 -18.52 5.53
CA ARG A 56 -6.77 -17.72 6.45
C ARG A 56 -7.79 -18.59 7.17
N ARG A 57 -7.98 -18.34 8.44
CA ARG A 57 -9.11 -18.88 9.18
C ARG A 57 -10.42 -18.46 8.52
N ASP A 58 -11.41 -19.31 8.53
CA ASP A 58 -12.75 -19.07 7.98
C ASP A 58 -12.84 -19.00 6.44
N PHE A 59 -11.75 -19.37 5.73
CA PHE A 59 -11.73 -19.49 4.27
C PHE A 59 -11.15 -20.86 3.87
N GLU A 60 -11.74 -21.49 2.89
CA GLU A 60 -11.39 -22.83 2.44
C GLU A 60 -11.26 -22.90 0.90
N GLY A 61 -10.52 -23.91 0.44
CA GLY A 61 -10.46 -24.26 -0.97
C GLY A 61 -9.62 -23.32 -1.84
N ASP A 62 -9.95 -23.30 -3.11
CA ASP A 62 -9.33 -22.49 -4.15
C ASP A 62 -10.20 -21.25 -4.43
N ASP A 63 -9.60 -20.20 -4.98
CA ASP A 63 -10.26 -18.94 -5.22
C ASP A 63 -9.75 -18.26 -6.49
N GLN A 64 -10.54 -17.37 -7.06
CA GLN A 64 -10.16 -16.56 -8.20
C GLN A 64 -10.91 -15.23 -8.19
N ALA A 65 -10.35 -14.24 -8.88
CA ALA A 65 -11.04 -12.99 -9.15
C ALA A 65 -10.51 -12.33 -10.42
N PHE A 66 -11.37 -11.59 -11.10
CA PHE A 66 -11.00 -10.72 -12.21
C PHE A 66 -11.31 -9.29 -11.83
N PHE A 67 -10.27 -8.47 -11.74
CA PHE A 67 -10.37 -7.08 -11.33
C PHE A 67 -10.23 -6.14 -12.52
N LEU A 68 -11.12 -5.17 -12.59
CA LEU A 68 -10.99 -4.02 -13.48
C LEU A 68 -10.78 -2.76 -12.64
N ARG A 69 -9.87 -1.89 -13.08
CA ARG A 69 -9.71 -0.54 -12.54
C ARG A 69 -9.51 0.45 -13.66
N THR A 70 -10.24 1.56 -13.60
CA THR A 70 -9.99 2.73 -14.43
C THR A 70 -9.77 3.95 -13.55
N LEU A 71 -8.71 4.70 -13.81
CA LEU A 71 -8.42 6.00 -13.23
C LEU A 71 -8.41 7.02 -14.34
N LEU A 72 -9.04 8.18 -14.12
CA LEU A 72 -9.01 9.31 -15.04
C LEU A 72 -8.89 10.60 -14.22
N GLY A 73 -7.79 11.31 -14.42
CA GLY A 73 -7.49 12.53 -13.70
C GLY A 73 -7.05 13.67 -14.59
N ALA A 74 -7.20 14.88 -14.05
CA ALA A 74 -6.72 16.10 -14.67
C ALA A 74 -6.27 17.10 -13.60
N GLU A 75 -5.20 17.85 -13.91
CA GLU A 75 -4.79 19.02 -13.13
C GLU A 75 -4.71 20.24 -14.07
N ALA A 76 -5.48 21.30 -13.73
CA ALA A 76 -5.45 22.59 -14.41
C ALA A 76 -4.62 23.57 -13.58
N THR A 77 -3.57 24.14 -14.16
CA THR A 77 -2.65 25.09 -13.49
C THR A 77 -2.67 26.44 -14.15
N ALA A 78 -2.83 27.51 -13.33
CA ALA A 78 -2.73 28.91 -13.74
C ALA A 78 -1.83 29.68 -12.75
N GLY A 79 -0.60 30.01 -13.17
CA GLY A 79 0.39 30.65 -12.30
C GLY A 79 0.75 29.78 -11.08
N ALA A 80 0.47 30.28 -9.88
CA ALA A 80 0.74 29.57 -8.61
C ALA A 80 -0.40 28.63 -8.18
N PHE A 81 -1.54 28.64 -8.86
CA PHE A 81 -2.73 27.89 -8.49
C PHE A 81 -2.94 26.69 -9.38
N SER A 82 -3.35 25.56 -8.79
CA SER A 82 -3.82 24.39 -9.55
C SER A 82 -5.09 23.84 -8.93
N LEU A 83 -5.93 23.27 -9.79
CA LEU A 83 -7.10 22.45 -9.41
C LEU A 83 -6.86 21.03 -9.92
N GLY A 84 -6.92 20.05 -9.03
CA GLY A 84 -6.76 18.64 -9.37
C GLY A 84 -8.03 17.85 -9.13
N PHE A 85 -8.30 16.90 -10.03
CA PHE A 85 -9.44 16.00 -9.96
C PHE A 85 -9.05 14.61 -10.47
N GLU A 86 -9.51 13.54 -9.83
CA GLU A 86 -9.32 12.16 -10.30
C GLU A 86 -10.50 11.28 -9.91
N LEU A 87 -11.02 10.56 -10.89
CA LEU A 87 -12.04 9.53 -10.74
C LEU A 87 -11.40 8.14 -10.70
N GLN A 88 -12.03 7.24 -9.94
CA GLN A 88 -11.76 5.82 -9.90
C GLN A 88 -13.03 5.03 -10.22
N ASP A 89 -12.88 3.94 -10.99
CA ASP A 89 -13.86 2.87 -11.09
C ASP A 89 -13.14 1.54 -10.90
N SER A 90 -13.40 0.86 -9.78
CA SER A 90 -12.75 -0.40 -9.40
C SER A 90 -13.79 -1.49 -9.14
N ARG A 91 -13.72 -2.57 -9.90
CA ARG A 91 -14.73 -3.65 -9.89
C ARG A 91 -14.10 -5.03 -9.79
N SER A 92 -14.88 -6.00 -9.27
CA SER A 92 -14.53 -7.41 -9.20
C SER A 92 -15.52 -8.26 -9.96
N TYR A 93 -15.04 -9.33 -10.57
CA TYR A 93 -15.83 -10.34 -11.29
C TYR A 93 -15.18 -11.72 -11.06
N LEU A 94 -15.92 -12.79 -11.35
CA LEU A 94 -15.51 -14.18 -11.20
C LEU A 94 -15.24 -14.60 -9.74
N ASP A 95 -15.57 -13.75 -8.80
CA ASP A 95 -15.56 -14.04 -7.38
C ASP A 95 -16.82 -14.84 -6.98
N ASP A 96 -16.73 -15.51 -5.87
CA ASP A 96 -17.84 -16.25 -5.27
C ASP A 96 -18.02 -15.90 -3.78
N ALA A 97 -18.90 -16.63 -3.10
CA ALA A 97 -19.20 -16.39 -1.69
C ALA A 97 -18.00 -16.66 -0.76
N GLY A 98 -17.03 -17.49 -1.20
CA GLY A 98 -15.79 -17.80 -0.45
C GLY A 98 -14.67 -16.81 -0.66
N THR A 99 -14.72 -15.96 -1.70
CA THR A 99 -13.64 -15.00 -2.02
C THR A 99 -13.48 -13.96 -0.91
N PRO A 100 -12.28 -13.68 -0.39
CA PRO A 100 -12.05 -12.71 0.69
C PRO A 100 -12.11 -11.26 0.20
N LEU A 101 -13.17 -10.90 -0.52
CA LEU A 101 -13.39 -9.55 -1.02
C LEU A 101 -13.82 -8.59 0.09
N THR A 102 -13.36 -7.35 -0.03
CA THR A 102 -13.71 -6.20 0.79
C THR A 102 -13.74 -4.93 -0.08
N ASN A 103 -14.08 -3.80 0.48
CA ASN A 103 -13.94 -2.48 -0.15
C ASN A 103 -12.50 -2.08 -0.51
N SER A 104 -11.51 -2.95 -0.25
CA SER A 104 -10.15 -2.81 -0.80
C SER A 104 -10.04 -3.29 -2.24
N PHE A 105 -11.02 -4.01 -2.73
CA PHE A 105 -11.06 -4.59 -4.07
C PHE A 105 -12.10 -3.92 -4.96
N VAL A 106 -13.18 -3.42 -4.36
CA VAL A 106 -14.31 -2.81 -5.07
C VAL A 106 -14.61 -1.44 -4.50
N ASN A 107 -14.69 -0.45 -5.39
CA ASN A 107 -15.16 0.91 -5.17
C ASN A 107 -15.55 1.44 -6.54
N ALA A 108 -16.82 1.26 -6.89
CA ALA A 108 -17.32 1.55 -8.20
C ALA A 108 -17.69 3.02 -8.33
N LEU A 109 -16.99 3.72 -9.21
CA LEU A 109 -17.19 5.12 -9.62
C LEU A 109 -17.18 6.11 -8.43
N ASP A 110 -15.99 6.47 -7.98
CA ASP A 110 -15.80 7.48 -6.94
C ASP A 110 -14.76 8.54 -7.31
N VAL A 111 -14.79 9.66 -6.59
CA VAL A 111 -13.83 10.77 -6.69
C VAL A 111 -12.72 10.53 -5.67
N ILE A 112 -11.54 10.11 -6.12
CA ILE A 112 -10.40 9.87 -5.21
C ILE A 112 -9.50 11.10 -5.03
N GLN A 113 -9.61 12.10 -5.92
CA GLN A 113 -8.97 13.39 -5.75
C GLN A 113 -9.88 14.54 -6.20
N ALA A 114 -9.98 15.56 -5.36
CA ALA A 114 -10.60 16.86 -5.62
C ALA A 114 -9.94 17.90 -4.72
N TYR A 115 -8.96 18.65 -5.22
CA TYR A 115 -8.14 19.54 -4.40
C TYR A 115 -7.79 20.84 -5.10
N VAL A 116 -7.49 21.85 -4.27
CA VAL A 116 -6.80 23.08 -4.66
C VAL A 116 -5.34 22.96 -4.22
N LYS A 117 -4.41 23.36 -5.11
CA LYS A 117 -2.98 23.43 -4.81
C LYS A 117 -2.48 24.86 -5.04
N ILE A 118 -1.70 25.38 -4.09
CA ILE A 118 -1.06 26.70 -4.17
C ILE A 118 0.45 26.51 -4.00
N LYS A 119 1.23 26.98 -4.98
CA LYS A 119 2.69 26.97 -4.91
C LYS A 119 3.23 28.34 -4.45
N THR A 120 4.01 28.33 -3.40
CA THR A 120 4.64 29.55 -2.84
C THR A 120 6.16 29.38 -2.74
N PRO A 121 6.94 30.50 -2.75
CA PRO A 121 8.31 30.46 -2.26
C PRO A 121 8.34 29.93 -0.82
N SER A 122 9.36 29.15 -0.48
CA SER A 122 9.48 28.56 0.86
C SER A 122 10.35 29.43 1.78
N VAL A 123 10.03 29.36 3.08
CA VAL A 123 10.85 29.94 4.15
C VAL A 123 12.14 29.15 4.42
N LEU A 124 12.31 27.93 3.85
CA LEU A 124 13.48 27.07 4.06
C LEU A 124 14.70 27.46 3.20
N GLY A 125 14.69 28.63 2.60
CA GLY A 125 15.85 29.20 1.91
C GLY A 125 15.61 29.53 0.43
N ALA A 126 16.55 30.23 -0.17
CA ALA A 126 16.45 30.70 -1.55
C ALA A 126 16.28 29.54 -2.56
N GLY A 127 15.35 29.70 -3.49
CA GLY A 127 15.03 28.70 -4.50
C GLY A 127 14.16 27.52 -4.01
N SER A 128 13.81 27.48 -2.72
CA SER A 128 12.87 26.48 -2.19
C SER A 128 11.42 26.87 -2.47
N THR A 129 10.55 25.88 -2.69
CA THR A 129 9.10 26.10 -2.90
C THR A 129 8.28 25.19 -1.99
N THR A 130 7.08 25.64 -1.66
CA THR A 130 6.08 24.84 -0.94
C THR A 130 4.81 24.73 -1.78
N ASP A 131 4.38 23.50 -2.01
CA ASP A 131 3.06 23.19 -2.55
C ASP A 131 2.11 22.94 -1.37
N TRP A 132 1.06 23.75 -1.25
CA TRP A 132 -0.01 23.60 -0.26
C TRP A 132 -1.20 22.95 -0.95
N ILE A 133 -1.56 21.74 -0.56
CA ILE A 133 -2.64 20.94 -1.17
C ILE A 133 -3.76 20.82 -0.14
N LEU A 134 -4.95 21.32 -0.48
CA LEU A 134 -6.14 21.29 0.37
C LEU A 134 -7.29 20.60 -0.37
N GLY A 135 -7.89 19.60 0.24
CA GLY A 135 -9.01 18.84 -0.29
C GLY A 135 -8.78 17.34 -0.26
N ARG A 136 -9.59 16.58 -1.03
CA ARG A 136 -9.43 15.13 -1.18
C ARG A 136 -8.24 14.85 -2.10
N GLN A 137 -7.32 14.02 -1.63
CA GLN A 137 -6.05 13.75 -2.30
C GLN A 137 -5.51 12.37 -1.97
N THR A 138 -4.64 11.84 -2.81
CA THR A 138 -3.85 10.65 -2.52
C THR A 138 -2.47 11.07 -2.02
N VAL A 139 -1.89 10.30 -1.10
CA VAL A 139 -0.61 10.64 -0.46
C VAL A 139 0.36 9.46 -0.54
N SER A 140 1.60 9.74 -0.95
CA SER A 140 2.73 8.81 -0.87
C SER A 140 3.97 9.56 -0.41
N ILE A 141 4.57 9.15 0.72
CA ILE A 141 5.74 9.84 1.28
C ILE A 141 6.90 8.85 1.41
N ALA A 142 8.06 9.26 0.91
CA ALA A 142 9.35 8.60 1.06
C ALA A 142 9.34 7.08 0.77
N SER A 143 9.62 6.24 1.78
CA SER A 143 9.61 4.77 1.65
C SER A 143 8.25 4.18 1.31
N ARG A 144 7.16 4.93 1.53
CA ARG A 144 5.76 4.52 1.41
C ARG A 144 5.31 3.47 2.44
N ARG A 145 6.12 3.21 3.48
CA ARG A 145 5.81 2.23 4.53
C ARG A 145 4.80 2.75 5.54
N GLN A 146 4.79 4.07 5.78
CA GLN A 146 3.87 4.71 6.72
C GLN A 146 2.60 5.20 6.03
N ILE A 147 2.72 5.77 4.83
CA ILE A 147 1.59 6.22 4.01
C ILE A 147 1.88 6.04 2.53
N GLU A 148 0.93 5.45 1.79
CA GLU A 148 1.02 5.19 0.35
C GLU A 148 -0.36 5.25 -0.31
N ARG A 149 -0.41 5.75 -1.54
CA ARG A 149 -1.56 5.64 -2.46
C ARG A 149 -1.95 4.17 -2.72
N VAL A 150 -0.99 3.24 -2.65
CA VAL A 150 -1.13 1.78 -2.86
C VAL A 150 -1.58 1.44 -4.29
N ASP A 151 -0.80 1.85 -5.27
CA ASP A 151 -1.13 1.68 -6.71
C ASP A 151 -1.41 0.23 -7.15
N PHE A 152 -0.87 -0.79 -6.47
CA PHE A 152 -1.16 -2.19 -6.79
C PHE A 152 -2.56 -2.62 -6.35
N ALA A 153 -3.10 -2.09 -5.25
CA ALA A 153 -4.45 -2.39 -4.80
C ALA A 153 -5.46 -2.10 -5.92
N ASN A 154 -6.60 -2.78 -5.93
CA ASN A 154 -7.64 -2.44 -6.89
C ASN A 154 -8.30 -1.11 -6.55
N VAL A 155 -8.44 -0.79 -5.26
CA VAL A 155 -8.96 0.49 -4.77
C VAL A 155 -7.82 1.33 -4.20
N ILE A 156 -7.70 2.56 -4.67
CA ILE A 156 -6.74 3.56 -4.22
C ILE A 156 -7.19 4.13 -2.86
N LYS A 157 -6.23 4.51 -2.01
CA LYS A 157 -6.51 5.22 -0.76
C LYS A 157 -6.53 6.72 -0.97
N ALA A 158 -7.59 7.36 -0.53
CA ALA A 158 -7.74 8.82 -0.50
C ALA A 158 -7.80 9.34 0.95
N TYR A 159 -7.52 10.62 1.10
CA TYR A 159 -7.53 11.37 2.36
C TYR A 159 -8.05 12.77 2.09
N THR A 160 -8.74 13.40 3.03
CA THR A 160 -9.23 14.78 2.88
C THR A 160 -8.59 15.68 3.92
N GLY A 161 -7.93 16.76 3.50
CA GLY A 161 -7.31 17.71 4.42
C GLY A 161 -6.15 18.49 3.81
N LEU A 162 -5.17 18.85 4.63
CA LEU A 162 -4.02 19.65 4.26
C LEU A 162 -2.76 18.79 4.13
N HIS A 163 -2.02 18.96 3.04
CA HIS A 163 -0.68 18.43 2.84
C HIS A 163 0.22 19.53 2.27
N ALA A 164 1.22 19.96 3.02
CA ALA A 164 2.23 20.90 2.56
C ALA A 164 3.52 20.14 2.21
N ILE A 165 4.07 20.41 1.04
CA ILE A 165 5.28 19.75 0.52
C ILE A 165 6.30 20.85 0.18
N THR A 166 7.32 20.99 1.01
CA THR A 166 8.42 21.89 0.74
C THR A 166 9.59 21.13 0.10
N THR A 167 10.11 21.63 -0.99
CA THR A 167 11.31 21.08 -1.65
C THR A 167 12.38 22.15 -1.82
N THR A 168 13.64 21.74 -1.66
CA THR A 168 14.81 22.61 -1.85
C THR A 168 15.53 22.27 -3.15
N PRO A 169 16.34 23.18 -3.72
CA PRO A 169 17.15 22.90 -4.90
C PRO A 169 18.15 21.75 -4.72
N ARG A 170 18.50 21.41 -3.47
CA ARG A 170 19.38 20.27 -3.13
C ARG A 170 18.63 18.93 -3.15
N GLY A 171 17.29 18.94 -3.25
CA GLY A 171 16.45 17.76 -3.17
C GLY A 171 16.02 17.37 -1.76
N ASP A 172 16.26 18.22 -0.74
CA ASP A 172 15.65 18.04 0.58
C ASP A 172 14.14 18.21 0.45
N ALA A 173 13.38 17.50 1.27
CA ALA A 173 11.92 17.59 1.28
C ALA A 173 11.39 17.60 2.70
N LEU A 174 10.39 18.46 2.95
CA LEU A 174 9.62 18.49 4.19
C LEU A 174 8.16 18.33 3.85
N HIS A 175 7.50 17.35 4.47
CA HIS A 175 6.06 17.15 4.40
C HIS A 175 5.42 17.48 5.74
N LEU A 176 4.35 18.26 5.70
CA LEU A 176 3.45 18.50 6.83
C LEU A 176 2.07 18.01 6.41
N LEU A 177 1.48 17.10 7.18
CA LEU A 177 0.23 16.44 6.83
C LEU A 177 -0.77 16.50 7.99
N TYR A 178 -2.02 16.86 7.70
CA TYR A 178 -3.15 16.73 8.61
C TYR A 178 -4.41 16.43 7.80
N VAL A 179 -4.90 15.21 7.88
CA VAL A 179 -5.98 14.70 7.03
C VAL A 179 -6.96 13.81 7.81
N ALA A 180 -8.23 13.86 7.41
CA ALA A 180 -9.21 12.84 7.73
C ALA A 180 -9.04 11.62 6.85
N LEU A 181 -9.36 10.44 7.38
CA LEU A 181 -9.47 9.22 6.58
C LEU A 181 -10.74 9.27 5.74
N VAL A 182 -10.69 8.67 4.56
CA VAL A 182 -11.85 8.46 3.69
C VAL A 182 -12.23 6.99 3.78
N ASP A 183 -13.46 6.71 4.22
CA ASP A 183 -14.01 5.37 4.22
C ASP A 183 -14.49 5.00 2.83
N ARG A 184 -13.96 3.89 2.34
CA ARG A 184 -14.34 3.33 1.05
C ARG A 184 -15.63 2.56 1.18
N LEU A 185 -16.58 2.85 0.32
CA LEU A 185 -17.90 2.26 0.30
C LEU A 185 -18.16 1.52 -1.03
N PRO A 186 -19.06 0.53 -1.08
CA PRO A 186 -19.80 -0.03 0.05
C PRO A 186 -18.90 -0.83 1.00
N ALA A 187 -19.29 -0.99 2.27
CA ALA A 187 -18.56 -1.77 3.27
C ALA A 187 -19.13 -3.19 3.43
N ASP A 188 -20.42 -3.37 3.17
CA ASP A 188 -21.07 -4.66 3.29
C ASP A 188 -20.73 -5.59 2.11
N ARG A 189 -20.67 -6.89 2.41
CA ARG A 189 -20.19 -7.90 1.47
C ARG A 189 -21.05 -8.05 0.22
N GLU A 190 -22.37 -7.97 0.36
CA GLU A 190 -23.31 -8.14 -0.74
C GLU A 190 -23.12 -7.04 -1.78
N SER A 191 -23.12 -5.79 -1.33
CA SER A 191 -22.89 -4.61 -2.17
C SER A 191 -21.49 -4.62 -2.83
N VAL A 192 -20.45 -5.11 -2.13
CA VAL A 192 -19.10 -5.29 -2.69
C VAL A 192 -19.11 -6.30 -3.83
N ILE A 193 -19.73 -7.48 -3.65
CA ILE A 193 -19.82 -8.51 -4.70
C ILE A 193 -20.64 -8.02 -5.91
N GLU A 194 -21.69 -7.24 -5.66
CA GLU A 194 -22.53 -6.69 -6.72
C GLU A 194 -21.92 -5.49 -7.45
N ASN A 195 -20.78 -4.96 -6.99
CA ASN A 195 -20.15 -3.74 -7.48
C ASN A 195 -21.08 -2.53 -7.40
N ASN A 196 -21.81 -2.37 -6.28
CA ASN A 196 -22.73 -1.28 -6.09
C ASN A 196 -21.97 0.06 -6.00
N ILE A 197 -22.58 1.12 -6.54
CA ILE A 197 -22.02 2.47 -6.53
C ILE A 197 -22.49 3.14 -5.24
N VAL A 198 -21.56 3.41 -4.34
CA VAL A 198 -21.79 4.17 -3.10
C VAL A 198 -20.61 5.11 -2.92
N ALA A 199 -20.88 6.40 -2.76
CA ALA A 199 -19.82 7.40 -2.62
C ALA A 199 -19.06 7.25 -1.30
N ASP A 200 -17.74 7.40 -1.36
CA ASP A 200 -16.86 7.38 -0.19
C ASP A 200 -17.10 8.58 0.74
N GLU A 201 -16.95 8.37 2.04
CA GLU A 201 -17.24 9.36 3.07
C GLU A 201 -15.99 9.76 3.88
N GLU A 202 -15.86 11.07 4.16
CA GLU A 202 -14.82 11.60 5.04
C GLU A 202 -15.13 11.34 6.51
N GLN A 203 -14.17 10.72 7.22
CA GLN A 203 -14.29 10.43 8.66
C GLN A 203 -13.42 11.38 9.49
N TRP A 204 -13.97 12.55 9.85
CA TRP A 204 -13.26 13.55 10.64
C TRP A 204 -13.02 13.14 12.09
N ASN A 205 -13.68 12.12 12.60
CA ASN A 205 -13.38 11.48 13.87
C ASN A 205 -12.13 10.57 13.80
N ARG A 206 -11.58 10.31 12.60
CA ARG A 206 -10.37 9.51 12.35
C ARG A 206 -9.36 10.35 11.57
N ARG A 207 -8.36 10.88 12.27
CA ARG A 207 -7.38 11.81 11.73
C ARG A 207 -5.99 11.20 11.70
N PHE A 208 -5.29 11.44 10.60
CA PHE A 208 -3.88 11.12 10.45
C PHE A 208 -3.10 12.40 10.24
N TRP A 209 -2.01 12.55 10.97
CA TRP A 209 -1.13 13.70 10.87
C TRP A 209 0.32 13.26 10.84
N GLY A 210 1.21 14.14 10.34
CA GLY A 210 2.63 13.83 10.33
C GLY A 210 3.51 14.96 9.89
N VAL A 211 4.77 14.81 10.28
CA VAL A 211 5.91 15.59 9.81
C VAL A 211 6.95 14.61 9.30
N HIS A 212 7.44 14.80 8.08
CA HIS A 212 8.49 13.98 7.50
C HIS A 212 9.53 14.88 6.82
N TYR A 213 10.78 14.79 7.27
CA TYR A 213 11.89 15.50 6.67
C TYR A 213 12.87 14.52 6.03
N ARG A 214 13.27 14.82 4.80
CA ARG A 214 14.33 14.13 4.08
C ARG A 214 15.48 15.09 3.77
N ARG A 215 16.68 14.73 4.21
CA ARG A 215 17.93 15.34 3.79
C ARG A 215 18.53 14.55 2.64
N ALA A 216 18.56 15.13 1.45
CA ALA A 216 19.23 14.54 0.30
C ALA A 216 20.74 14.69 0.41
N ASP A 217 21.50 13.70 -0.09
CA ASP A 217 22.96 13.68 -0.07
C ASP A 217 23.56 14.14 1.25
N ALA A 218 23.14 13.49 2.33
CA ALA A 218 23.41 13.94 3.70
C ALA A 218 24.88 13.76 4.13
N LEU A 219 25.64 12.87 3.47
CA LEU A 219 27.01 12.51 3.80
C LEU A 219 27.95 12.61 2.58
N PRO A 220 27.95 13.70 1.80
CA PRO A 220 28.58 13.75 0.47
C PRO A 220 30.10 13.51 0.50
N ALA A 221 30.77 13.91 1.58
CA ALA A 221 32.22 13.71 1.73
C ALA A 221 32.63 12.29 2.10
N LEU A 222 31.74 11.53 2.75
CA LEU A 222 32.01 10.16 3.22
C LEU A 222 31.40 9.12 2.30
N LEU A 223 30.13 9.29 1.95
CA LEU A 223 29.37 8.37 1.12
C LEU A 223 28.31 9.14 0.32
N PRO A 224 28.52 9.42 -0.96
CA PRO A 224 27.59 10.20 -1.77
C PRO A 224 26.27 9.47 -2.01
N ASP A 225 25.22 10.25 -2.31
CA ASP A 225 23.85 9.78 -2.58
C ASP A 225 23.16 9.11 -1.38
N VAL A 226 23.62 9.36 -0.15
CA VAL A 226 22.93 8.89 1.06
C VAL A 226 21.86 9.88 1.48
N TRP A 227 20.65 9.38 1.69
CA TRP A 227 19.54 10.14 2.23
C TRP A 227 19.35 9.78 3.71
N LEU A 228 19.09 10.81 4.52
CA LEU A 228 18.62 10.66 5.89
C LEU A 228 17.20 11.17 5.98
N GLU A 229 16.34 10.42 6.63
CA GLU A 229 14.95 10.78 6.86
C GLU A 229 14.64 10.70 8.35
N ALA A 230 13.86 11.65 8.85
CA ALA A 230 13.28 11.65 10.18
C ALA A 230 11.80 11.99 10.08
N PHE A 231 10.97 11.31 10.85
CA PHE A 231 9.53 11.52 10.80
C PHE A 231 8.84 11.28 12.14
N VAL A 232 7.68 11.90 12.29
CA VAL A 232 6.68 11.52 13.29
C VAL A 232 5.35 11.49 12.58
N TYR A 233 4.63 10.37 12.70
CA TYR A 233 3.26 10.22 12.25
C TYR A 233 2.36 9.89 13.43
N GLY A 234 1.12 10.36 13.40
CA GLY A 234 0.16 10.08 14.45
C GLY A 234 -1.23 9.76 13.93
N VAL A 235 -1.95 8.97 14.69
CA VAL A 235 -3.36 8.65 14.50
C VAL A 235 -4.13 9.14 15.71
N ASN A 236 -5.24 9.86 15.47
CA ASN A 236 -6.18 10.25 16.50
C ASN A 236 -7.59 9.84 16.05
N GLU A 237 -8.18 8.91 16.76
CA GLU A 237 -9.56 8.46 16.57
C GLU A 237 -10.41 8.89 17.74
N THR A 238 -11.68 9.10 17.46
CA THR A 238 -12.72 9.28 18.46
C THR A 238 -13.79 8.26 18.14
N ASP A 239 -13.98 7.30 19.05
CA ASP A 239 -14.99 6.29 18.92
C ASP A 239 -16.39 6.92 19.03
N THR A 240 -17.29 6.51 18.14
CA THR A 240 -18.69 6.93 18.11
C THR A 240 -19.56 5.74 17.76
N ASP A 241 -20.87 5.79 18.14
CA ASP A 241 -21.82 4.72 17.82
C ASP A 241 -21.97 4.53 16.30
N GLU A 242 -21.80 5.59 15.50
CA GLU A 242 -21.91 5.54 14.03
C GLU A 242 -20.63 5.01 13.38
N THR A 243 -19.45 5.27 13.99
CA THR A 243 -18.13 4.87 13.49
C THR A 243 -17.31 4.26 14.62
N PRO A 244 -17.57 3.00 14.99
CA PRO A 244 -16.81 2.33 16.06
C PRO A 244 -15.36 2.14 15.65
N THR A 245 -14.43 2.52 16.55
CA THR A 245 -12.99 2.43 16.35
C THR A 245 -12.30 1.89 17.57
N PRO A 246 -11.08 1.36 17.50
CA PRO A 246 -10.28 1.03 18.68
C PRO A 246 -9.74 2.28 19.39
N ASN A 247 -10.29 3.45 19.19
CA ASN A 247 -9.96 4.72 19.86
C ASN A 247 -8.46 5.03 19.87
N ARG A 248 -7.76 4.80 18.75
CA ARG A 248 -6.32 4.95 18.63
C ARG A 248 -5.88 6.40 18.81
N ARG A 249 -4.94 6.63 19.73
CA ARG A 249 -4.32 7.92 20.02
C ARG A 249 -2.84 7.71 20.25
N TYR A 250 -2.07 7.62 19.18
CA TYR A 250 -0.64 7.35 19.28
C TYR A 250 0.20 8.13 18.26
N ALA A 251 1.46 8.29 18.59
CA ALA A 251 2.50 8.82 17.70
C ALA A 251 3.53 7.74 17.35
N THR A 252 4.06 7.85 16.13
CA THR A 252 5.05 6.92 15.58
C THR A 252 6.26 7.72 15.09
N PRO A 253 7.22 8.11 15.99
CA PRO A 253 8.51 8.63 15.59
C PRO A 253 9.34 7.56 14.89
N GLY A 254 10.16 7.99 13.92
CA GLY A 254 11.05 7.08 13.21
C GLY A 254 12.08 7.80 12.35
N GLY A 255 12.93 7.00 11.74
CA GLY A 255 13.97 7.51 10.85
C GLY A 255 14.42 6.45 9.85
N ARG A 256 15.07 6.92 8.79
CA ARG A 256 15.58 6.07 7.72
C ARG A 256 16.94 6.57 7.24
N ILE A 257 17.84 5.62 6.96
CA ILE A 257 19.03 5.87 6.16
C ILE A 257 18.91 5.05 4.87
N TYR A 258 19.09 5.72 3.75
CA TYR A 258 18.84 5.13 2.44
C TYR A 258 19.91 5.53 1.43
N ARG A 259 20.35 4.55 0.65
CA ARG A 259 21.18 4.75 -0.55
C ARG A 259 20.59 3.94 -1.69
N ALA A 260 20.25 4.61 -2.80
CA ALA A 260 19.59 3.95 -3.94
C ALA A 260 20.48 2.93 -4.65
N PRO A 261 19.92 1.81 -5.17
CA PRO A 261 20.63 0.87 -6.04
C PRO A 261 21.19 1.55 -7.29
N ALA A 262 22.48 1.34 -7.57
CA ALA A 262 23.14 1.78 -8.79
C ALA A 262 24.21 0.76 -9.22
N ARG A 263 24.59 0.75 -10.51
CA ARG A 263 25.57 -0.18 -11.06
C ARG A 263 26.89 -0.19 -10.29
N ALA A 264 27.48 -1.37 -10.12
CA ALA A 264 28.73 -1.62 -9.40
C ALA A 264 28.76 -0.98 -8.00
N ARG A 265 27.61 -0.98 -7.29
CA ARG A 265 27.49 -0.26 -6.03
C ARG A 265 26.70 -1.03 -4.98
N VAL A 266 27.15 -0.92 -3.73
CA VAL A 266 26.41 -1.31 -2.55
C VAL A 266 25.33 -0.27 -2.29
N ASP A 267 24.12 -0.73 -2.01
CA ASP A 267 22.97 0.06 -1.57
C ASP A 267 22.43 -0.47 -0.26
N PHE A 268 21.71 0.39 0.45
CA PHE A 268 21.04 0.01 1.69
C PHE A 268 19.76 0.81 1.90
N ASP A 269 18.88 0.24 2.70
CA ASP A 269 17.60 0.82 3.10
C ASP A 269 17.28 0.33 4.51
N ILE A 270 17.53 1.17 5.50
CA ILE A 270 17.32 0.84 6.92
C ILE A 270 16.35 1.88 7.48
N GLU A 271 15.18 1.44 7.90
CA GLU A 271 14.12 2.27 8.50
C GLU A 271 13.64 1.64 9.79
N GLY A 272 13.58 2.43 10.86
CA GLY A 272 13.04 2.03 12.14
C GLY A 272 12.03 3.03 12.65
N SER A 273 11.03 2.55 13.40
CA SER A 273 10.06 3.40 14.10
C SER A 273 9.61 2.78 15.40
N LEU A 274 9.28 3.64 16.34
CA LEU A 274 8.69 3.32 17.64
C LEU A 274 7.28 3.90 17.66
N ARG A 275 6.39 3.34 18.47
CA ARG A 275 5.02 3.82 18.62
C ARG A 275 4.66 3.92 20.07
N TYR A 276 4.09 5.06 20.46
CA TYR A 276 3.68 5.34 21.82
C TYR A 276 2.32 6.02 21.84
N GLY A 277 1.50 5.71 22.84
CA GLY A 277 0.19 6.30 23.05
C GLY A 277 -0.79 5.33 23.67
N SER A 278 -2.04 5.37 23.22
CA SER A 278 -3.08 4.48 23.72
C SER A 278 -4.00 3.99 22.62
N ARG A 279 -4.67 2.87 22.87
CA ARG A 279 -5.76 2.33 22.06
C ARG A 279 -6.60 1.37 22.89
N ARG A 280 -7.80 1.04 22.42
CA ARG A 280 -8.54 -0.14 22.90
C ARG A 280 -8.09 -1.40 22.16
N ALA A 281 -8.31 -2.57 22.75
CA ALA A 281 -8.00 -3.84 22.11
C ALA A 281 -8.81 -4.05 20.82
N THR A 282 -10.08 -3.69 20.84
CA THR A 282 -11.04 -3.89 19.75
C THR A 282 -11.81 -2.60 19.45
N SER A 283 -12.72 -2.66 18.48
CA SER A 283 -13.73 -1.61 18.21
C SER A 283 -15.12 -1.99 18.75
N ALA A 284 -15.23 -3.00 19.60
CA ALA A 284 -16.50 -3.40 20.18
C ALA A 284 -17.01 -2.33 21.17
N ALA A 285 -18.33 -2.10 21.20
CA ALA A 285 -18.93 -1.05 22.01
C ALA A 285 -18.76 -1.27 23.54
N ASP A 286 -18.59 -2.51 23.96
CA ASP A 286 -18.32 -2.90 25.35
C ASP A 286 -16.83 -2.84 25.73
N ASP A 287 -15.93 -2.68 24.76
CA ASP A 287 -14.51 -2.47 25.00
C ASP A 287 -14.25 -0.99 25.30
N THR A 288 -14.17 -0.65 26.56
CA THR A 288 -13.97 0.73 27.03
C THR A 288 -12.61 0.98 27.67
N GLN A 289 -11.76 -0.05 27.77
CA GLN A 289 -10.45 0.06 28.38
C GLN A 289 -9.40 0.53 27.36
N ASP A 290 -8.79 1.68 27.62
CA ASP A 290 -7.61 2.12 26.87
C ASP A 290 -6.37 1.37 27.37
N LEU A 291 -5.63 0.72 26.47
CA LEU A 291 -4.35 0.05 26.70
C LEU A 291 -3.21 0.99 26.30
N ASP A 292 -2.10 0.94 27.03
CA ASP A 292 -0.89 1.65 26.65
C ASP A 292 -0.24 0.98 25.43
N VAL A 293 0.20 1.77 24.46
CA VAL A 293 0.86 1.29 23.24
C VAL A 293 2.36 1.51 23.33
N GLU A 294 3.14 0.43 23.21
CA GLU A 294 4.58 0.48 23.04
C GLU A 294 5.04 -0.52 21.97
N ALA A 295 5.01 -0.12 20.72
CA ALA A 295 5.30 -1.01 19.60
C ALA A 295 6.46 -0.49 18.75
N SER A 296 7.10 -1.38 18.00
CA SER A 296 8.26 -1.03 17.19
C SER A 296 8.37 -1.84 15.90
N GLN A 297 9.03 -1.25 14.87
CA GLN A 297 9.40 -1.97 13.65
C GLN A 297 10.80 -1.61 13.19
N LEU A 298 11.43 -2.52 12.48
CA LEU A 298 12.70 -2.36 11.80
C LEU A 298 12.67 -3.03 10.44
N ILE A 299 13.07 -2.30 9.42
CA ILE A 299 13.37 -2.86 8.10
C ILE A 299 14.82 -2.57 7.79
N ALA A 300 15.61 -3.60 7.49
CA ALA A 300 16.98 -3.47 7.06
C ALA A 300 17.18 -4.23 5.75
N ARG A 301 17.68 -3.54 4.74
CA ARG A 301 18.05 -4.15 3.45
C ARG A 301 19.45 -3.70 3.06
N LEU A 302 20.29 -4.65 2.67
CA LEU A 302 21.63 -4.42 2.15
C LEU A 302 21.75 -5.12 0.80
N GLY A 303 22.10 -4.40 -0.26
CA GLY A 303 22.15 -4.92 -1.60
C GLY A 303 23.40 -4.54 -2.38
N TYR A 304 23.67 -5.29 -3.45
CA TYR A 304 24.68 -4.98 -4.44
C TYR A 304 24.13 -5.18 -5.85
N THR A 305 24.30 -4.17 -6.69
CA THR A 305 23.92 -4.22 -8.11
C THR A 305 25.18 -4.43 -8.97
N PHE A 306 25.21 -5.53 -9.72
CA PHE A 306 26.34 -5.84 -10.61
C PHE A 306 26.33 -4.95 -11.87
N ASP A 307 27.51 -4.73 -12.43
CA ASP A 307 27.64 -4.00 -13.69
C ASP A 307 27.46 -4.95 -14.90
N ALA A 308 26.19 -5.18 -15.22
CA ALA A 308 25.79 -5.97 -16.37
C ALA A 308 24.61 -5.29 -17.09
N ALA A 309 24.33 -5.69 -18.34
CA ALA A 309 23.30 -5.07 -19.18
C ALA A 309 21.90 -5.07 -18.55
N TRP A 310 21.53 -6.14 -17.82
CA TRP A 310 20.24 -6.30 -17.12
C TRP A 310 20.31 -5.99 -15.63
N ARG A 311 21.42 -5.36 -15.16
CA ARG A 311 21.61 -4.84 -13.78
C ARG A 311 21.12 -5.81 -12.70
N PRO A 312 21.66 -7.04 -12.65
CA PRO A 312 21.25 -7.97 -11.61
C PRO A 312 21.65 -7.43 -10.25
N ARG A 313 20.77 -7.58 -9.27
CA ARG A 313 20.99 -7.14 -7.90
C ARG A 313 20.60 -8.26 -6.95
N ILE A 314 21.45 -8.51 -5.97
CA ILE A 314 21.15 -9.34 -4.82
C ILE A 314 21.03 -8.46 -3.59
N ALA A 315 20.07 -8.75 -2.72
CA ALA A 315 19.95 -8.06 -1.45
C ALA A 315 19.53 -9.03 -0.33
N LEU A 316 20.12 -8.85 0.83
CA LEU A 316 19.65 -9.42 2.09
C LEU A 316 18.63 -8.45 2.67
N GLN A 317 17.58 -8.99 3.27
CA GLN A 317 16.54 -8.20 3.91
C GLN A 317 16.17 -8.81 5.25
N TYR A 318 15.92 -7.96 6.23
CA TYR A 318 15.27 -8.34 7.48
C TYR A 318 14.11 -7.39 7.72
N TYR A 319 12.93 -7.96 7.96
CA TYR A 319 11.75 -7.22 8.38
C TYR A 319 11.34 -7.71 9.76
N TRP A 320 11.21 -6.79 10.71
CA TRP A 320 10.75 -7.08 12.05
C TRP A 320 9.69 -6.08 12.48
N ALA A 321 8.66 -6.56 13.18
CA ALA A 321 7.62 -5.76 13.80
C ALA A 321 7.18 -6.46 15.09
N SER A 322 7.09 -5.72 16.19
CA SER A 322 6.74 -6.27 17.50
C SER A 322 5.38 -6.97 17.49
N GLY A 323 5.23 -7.97 18.34
CA GLY A 323 3.99 -8.62 18.71
C GLY A 323 3.68 -8.32 20.17
N ASP A 324 2.50 -8.66 20.59
CA ASP A 324 2.02 -8.58 21.95
C ASP A 324 2.32 -9.89 22.70
N GLU A 325 3.06 -9.82 23.80
CA GLU A 325 3.46 -11.02 24.54
C GLU A 325 2.37 -11.48 25.53
N ASP A 326 1.65 -10.53 26.16
CA ASP A 326 0.57 -10.81 27.10
C ASP A 326 -0.67 -9.92 26.82
N PRO A 327 -1.59 -10.37 26.00
CA PRO A 327 -2.78 -9.59 25.63
C PRO A 327 -3.80 -9.40 26.77
N ASN A 328 -3.49 -9.87 27.99
CA ASN A 328 -4.35 -9.71 29.16
C ASN A 328 -3.82 -8.65 30.13
N ASP A 329 -2.66 -8.06 29.83
CA ASP A 329 -2.14 -6.92 30.59
C ASP A 329 -2.78 -5.58 30.13
N ASP A 330 -2.27 -4.46 30.57
CA ASP A 330 -2.74 -3.12 30.26
C ASP A 330 -2.02 -2.49 29.04
N ARG A 331 -1.31 -3.30 28.24
CA ARG A 331 -0.50 -2.87 27.11
C ARG A 331 -0.97 -3.48 25.80
N PHE A 332 -0.62 -2.81 24.70
CA PHE A 332 -0.76 -3.31 23.35
C PHE A 332 0.57 -3.12 22.61
N ASP A 333 1.40 -4.14 22.61
CA ASP A 333 2.77 -4.10 22.11
C ASP A 333 2.87 -4.54 20.62
N GLN A 334 1.78 -5.02 20.00
CA GLN A 334 1.77 -5.37 18.60
C GLN A 334 1.88 -4.14 17.69
N TYR A 335 2.87 -4.12 16.82
CA TYR A 335 2.96 -3.09 15.79
C TYR A 335 1.84 -3.27 14.75
N GLU A 336 1.16 -2.19 14.43
CA GLU A 336 0.14 -2.14 13.39
C GLU A 336 0.64 -1.33 12.20
N ARG A 337 0.41 -1.82 11.00
CA ARG A 337 0.65 -1.03 9.80
C ARG A 337 -0.26 0.19 9.79
N LEU A 338 0.30 1.38 9.60
CA LEU A 338 -0.48 2.60 9.36
C LEU A 338 -1.17 2.52 7.97
N PHE A 339 -0.91 3.44 7.09
CA PHE A 339 -1.57 3.53 5.78
C PHE A 339 -0.65 3.19 4.61
N GLY A 340 0.55 2.70 4.90
CA GLY A 340 1.56 2.35 3.91
C GLY A 340 1.29 1.06 3.14
N GLY A 341 2.04 0.86 2.07
CA GLY A 341 2.08 -0.37 1.31
C GLY A 341 3.00 -1.42 1.94
N ARG A 342 2.72 -2.70 1.67
CA ARG A 342 3.56 -3.83 2.13
C ARG A 342 4.15 -4.66 0.99
N ARG A 343 3.58 -4.54 -0.20
CA ARG A 343 4.00 -5.31 -1.38
C ARG A 343 5.45 -5.05 -1.81
N GLY A 344 5.93 -3.84 -1.59
CA GLY A 344 7.31 -3.47 -1.93
C GLY A 344 8.37 -4.22 -1.15
N ASP A 345 8.08 -4.55 0.10
CA ASP A 345 9.03 -5.10 1.05
C ASP A 345 8.77 -6.57 1.42
N LEU A 346 7.53 -7.01 1.45
CA LEU A 346 7.16 -8.31 2.00
C LEU A 346 6.76 -9.32 0.92
N ASN A 347 5.56 -9.20 0.35
CA ASN A 347 5.01 -10.20 -0.55
C ASN A 347 4.04 -9.61 -1.56
N ASN A 348 3.70 -10.36 -2.63
CA ASN A 348 2.55 -10.04 -3.45
C ASN A 348 1.30 -9.99 -2.57
N THR A 349 0.41 -9.05 -2.88
CA THR A 349 -0.83 -8.80 -2.11
C THR A 349 -2.04 -8.99 -3.01
N SER A 350 -3.21 -8.67 -2.55
CA SER A 350 -4.53 -8.88 -3.11
C SER A 350 -5.19 -10.12 -2.50
N LEU A 351 -5.68 -11.10 -3.25
CA LEU A 351 -6.21 -12.36 -2.70
C LEU A 351 -5.17 -13.11 -1.85
N HIS A 352 -3.89 -12.92 -2.13
CA HIS A 352 -2.75 -13.44 -1.36
C HIS A 352 -2.20 -12.38 -0.39
N GLY A 353 -1.01 -12.58 0.13
CA GLY A 353 -0.25 -11.63 0.95
C GLY A 353 -0.27 -11.98 2.42
N PRO A 354 0.36 -13.12 2.81
CA PRO A 354 0.35 -13.58 4.19
C PRO A 354 1.05 -12.63 5.15
N LEU A 355 2.11 -11.93 4.73
CA LEU A 355 2.92 -11.11 5.63
C LEU A 355 2.43 -9.67 5.68
N THR A 356 2.42 -9.11 6.88
CA THR A 356 2.14 -7.70 7.17
C THR A 356 3.05 -7.20 8.29
N PRO A 357 3.33 -5.88 8.39
CA PRO A 357 4.08 -5.32 9.53
C PRO A 357 3.28 -5.37 10.84
N ALA A 358 3.15 -6.55 11.41
CA ALA A 358 2.50 -6.81 12.69
C ALA A 358 2.94 -8.19 13.17
N ASN A 359 3.46 -8.29 14.36
CA ASN A 359 3.93 -9.55 14.95
C ASN A 359 4.78 -10.39 13.99
N LEU A 360 5.84 -9.82 13.41
CA LEU A 360 6.58 -10.42 12.30
C LEU A 360 8.09 -10.38 12.52
N SER A 361 8.77 -11.49 12.24
CA SER A 361 10.20 -11.61 12.04
C SER A 361 10.46 -12.34 10.73
N ALA A 362 11.00 -11.65 9.71
CA ALA A 362 11.11 -12.19 8.35
C ALA A 362 12.49 -11.86 7.72
N PRO A 363 13.53 -12.66 8.02
CA PRO A 363 14.76 -12.66 7.22
C PRO A 363 14.48 -13.15 5.80
N GLY A 364 15.17 -12.56 4.82
CA GLY A 364 14.94 -12.89 3.43
C GLY A 364 16.06 -12.50 2.48
N VAL A 365 15.93 -13.00 1.25
CA VAL A 365 16.83 -12.69 0.13
C VAL A 365 16.00 -12.23 -1.06
N ARG A 366 16.48 -11.20 -1.71
CA ARG A 366 15.83 -10.62 -2.87
C ARG A 366 16.77 -10.53 -4.05
N LEU A 367 16.30 -10.99 -5.19
CA LEU A 367 16.97 -10.88 -6.48
C LEU A 367 16.14 -9.96 -7.38
N ASP A 368 16.76 -8.90 -7.88
CA ASP A 368 16.14 -7.99 -8.84
C ASP A 368 16.95 -8.00 -10.14
N ALA A 369 16.25 -7.82 -11.26
CA ALA A 369 16.85 -7.61 -12.57
C ALA A 369 16.08 -6.55 -13.33
N ARG A 370 16.76 -5.71 -14.12
CA ARG A 370 16.11 -4.65 -14.88
C ARG A 370 16.82 -4.37 -16.20
N ALA A 371 16.06 -4.31 -17.28
CA ALA A 371 16.52 -3.85 -18.58
C ALA A 371 15.61 -2.73 -19.10
N LYS A 372 15.82 -2.30 -20.36
CA LYS A 372 15.10 -1.14 -20.94
C LYS A 372 13.57 -1.31 -20.97
N ARG A 373 13.08 -2.54 -21.22
CA ARG A 373 11.66 -2.84 -21.41
C ARG A 373 11.07 -3.80 -20.41
N TRP A 374 11.86 -4.29 -19.47
CA TRP A 374 11.38 -5.24 -18.47
C TRP A 374 12.12 -5.09 -17.14
N ASP A 375 11.47 -5.50 -16.09
CA ASP A 375 12.07 -5.78 -14.78
C ASP A 375 11.47 -7.05 -14.20
N ALA A 376 12.28 -7.75 -13.38
CA ALA A 376 11.86 -8.96 -12.68
C ALA A 376 12.40 -8.95 -11.25
N ARG A 377 11.68 -9.65 -10.37
CA ARG A 377 12.05 -9.85 -8.97
C ARG A 377 11.72 -11.27 -8.55
N ILE A 378 12.59 -11.82 -7.71
CA ILE A 378 12.33 -12.98 -6.86
C ILE A 378 12.62 -12.54 -5.44
N HIS A 379 11.73 -12.86 -4.51
CA HIS A 379 11.90 -12.56 -3.09
C HIS A 379 11.54 -13.80 -2.29
N TYR A 380 12.42 -14.22 -1.42
CA TYR A 380 12.22 -15.30 -0.46
C TYR A 380 12.30 -14.74 0.96
N SER A 381 11.38 -15.17 1.83
CA SER A 381 11.39 -14.89 3.27
C SER A 381 11.07 -16.14 4.07
N ALA A 382 11.83 -16.37 5.15
CA ALA A 382 11.44 -17.28 6.22
C ALA A 382 10.73 -16.46 7.30
N ALA A 383 9.43 -16.67 7.48
CA ALA A 383 8.61 -15.84 8.33
C ALA A 383 8.27 -16.53 9.65
N SER A 384 8.43 -15.81 10.74
CA SER A 384 8.05 -16.23 12.10
C SER A 384 7.24 -15.12 12.77
N LEU A 385 6.43 -15.47 13.75
CA LEU A 385 5.87 -14.52 14.71
C LEU A 385 7.00 -13.93 15.56
N ALA A 386 6.94 -12.64 15.86
CA ALA A 386 7.83 -12.00 16.83
C ALA A 386 7.49 -12.43 18.27
N SER A 387 6.20 -12.49 18.61
CA SER A 387 5.65 -13.14 19.82
C SER A 387 4.80 -14.34 19.42
N LYS A 388 5.11 -15.51 19.97
CA LYS A 388 4.42 -16.78 19.67
C LYS A 388 3.01 -16.88 20.24
N THR A 389 2.65 -16.04 21.20
CA THR A 389 1.34 -15.99 21.87
C THR A 389 0.38 -15.01 21.19
N ASP A 390 0.89 -14.17 20.30
CA ASP A 390 0.13 -13.17 19.59
C ASP A 390 -0.34 -13.67 18.20
N THR A 391 -1.14 -12.86 17.55
CA THR A 391 -1.86 -13.19 16.32
C THR A 391 -0.99 -13.16 15.04
N PHE A 392 -1.13 -14.16 14.21
CA PHE A 392 -0.83 -14.08 12.77
C PHE A 392 -1.95 -13.28 12.08
N VAL A 393 -1.78 -11.96 11.99
CA VAL A 393 -2.86 -11.00 11.72
C VAL A 393 -3.64 -11.29 10.43
N ILE A 394 -2.94 -11.53 9.31
CA ILE A 394 -3.62 -11.75 8.02
C ILE A 394 -4.35 -13.08 7.96
N ALA A 395 -3.83 -14.09 8.65
CA ALA A 395 -4.45 -15.41 8.73
C ALA A 395 -5.56 -15.49 9.79
N ARG A 396 -5.62 -14.52 10.73
CA ARG A 396 -6.52 -14.54 11.91
C ARG A 396 -6.28 -15.77 12.80
N LEU A 397 -5.04 -16.25 12.85
CA LEU A 397 -4.64 -17.43 13.63
C LEU A 397 -3.89 -16.98 14.88
N ARG A 398 -4.18 -17.63 16.01
CA ARG A 398 -3.55 -17.35 17.30
C ARG A 398 -3.50 -18.59 18.15
N ASP A 399 -2.36 -18.81 18.82
CA ASP A 399 -2.20 -19.77 19.91
C ASP A 399 -1.79 -19.04 21.20
N PRO A 400 -2.72 -18.73 22.11
CA PRO A 400 -2.40 -18.04 23.36
C PRO A 400 -1.44 -18.81 24.27
N THR A 401 -1.26 -20.12 24.04
CA THR A 401 -0.35 -20.97 24.81
C THR A 401 1.08 -20.96 24.26
N GLY A 402 1.24 -20.59 22.99
CA GLY A 402 2.50 -20.64 22.27
C GLY A 402 3.02 -22.07 22.00
N ALA A 403 2.17 -23.09 22.15
CA ALA A 403 2.54 -24.49 21.92
C ALA A 403 2.78 -24.83 20.45
N ALA A 404 2.09 -24.11 19.53
CA ALA A 404 2.25 -24.26 18.09
C ALA A 404 3.58 -23.66 17.56
N GLY A 405 4.45 -23.11 18.41
CA GLY A 405 5.70 -22.51 18.02
C GLY A 405 5.53 -21.10 17.44
N SER A 406 6.50 -20.64 16.63
CA SER A 406 6.46 -19.29 16.03
C SER A 406 6.68 -19.29 14.53
N PHE A 407 7.22 -20.37 13.94
CA PHE A 407 7.55 -20.40 12.53
C PHE A 407 6.29 -20.48 11.65
N MET A 408 5.95 -19.35 11.00
CA MET A 408 4.79 -19.25 10.12
C MET A 408 4.99 -20.02 8.81
N GLY A 409 6.20 -19.96 8.23
CA GLY A 409 6.52 -20.68 6.99
C GLY A 409 7.45 -19.93 6.04
N HIS A 410 7.59 -20.51 4.85
CA HIS A 410 8.41 -19.97 3.77
C HIS A 410 7.53 -19.23 2.75
N VAL A 411 7.86 -17.99 2.44
CA VAL A 411 7.18 -17.19 1.41
C VAL A 411 8.13 -16.96 0.25
N ILE A 412 7.72 -17.33 -0.96
CA ILE A 412 8.43 -17.08 -2.20
C ILE A 412 7.53 -16.26 -3.11
N ASP A 413 8.01 -15.11 -3.54
CA ASP A 413 7.29 -14.21 -4.45
C ASP A 413 8.09 -13.96 -5.71
N THR A 414 7.40 -13.97 -6.84
CA THR A 414 7.98 -13.59 -8.13
C THR A 414 7.14 -12.52 -8.79
N ARG A 415 7.79 -11.67 -9.58
CA ARG A 415 7.14 -10.68 -10.42
C ARG A 415 7.99 -10.38 -11.65
N ALA A 416 7.36 -10.28 -12.80
CA ALA A 416 7.96 -9.80 -14.02
C ALA A 416 7.06 -8.75 -14.69
N ARG A 417 7.62 -7.64 -15.15
CA ARG A 417 6.91 -6.58 -15.88
C ARG A 417 7.56 -6.35 -17.23
N PHE A 418 6.72 -6.19 -18.23
CA PHE A 418 7.13 -6.00 -19.62
C PHE A 418 6.38 -4.83 -20.26
N TRP A 419 7.10 -3.89 -20.81
CA TRP A 419 6.50 -2.85 -21.64
C TRP A 419 6.26 -3.40 -23.07
N ILE A 420 5.02 -3.77 -23.36
CA ILE A 420 4.59 -4.17 -24.71
C ILE A 420 4.71 -2.94 -25.64
N VAL A 421 4.11 -1.82 -25.21
CA VAL A 421 4.31 -0.50 -25.81
C VAL A 421 4.90 0.41 -24.74
N PRO A 422 6.13 0.95 -24.93
CA PRO A 422 6.79 1.76 -23.91
C PRO A 422 5.93 2.91 -23.40
N LYS A 423 5.79 3.03 -22.10
CA LYS A 423 4.98 4.01 -21.36
C LYS A 423 3.46 3.97 -21.62
N ARG A 424 2.97 3.07 -22.49
CA ARG A 424 1.55 3.01 -22.85
C ARG A 424 0.88 1.69 -22.51
N LEU A 425 1.56 0.56 -22.66
CA LEU A 425 0.97 -0.75 -22.40
C LEU A 425 1.97 -1.64 -21.68
N GLN A 426 1.62 -2.07 -20.47
CA GLN A 426 2.46 -2.92 -19.62
C GLN A 426 1.74 -4.21 -19.29
N LEU A 427 2.44 -5.33 -19.44
CA LEU A 427 2.07 -6.63 -18.88
C LEU A 427 2.86 -6.85 -17.60
N GLU A 428 2.18 -7.25 -16.53
CA GLU A 428 2.79 -7.71 -15.28
C GLU A 428 2.29 -9.12 -14.96
N LEU A 429 3.23 -10.01 -14.66
CA LEU A 429 2.96 -11.38 -14.22
C LEU A 429 3.58 -11.58 -12.85
N GLY A 430 2.91 -12.30 -11.98
CA GLY A 430 3.45 -12.68 -10.69
C GLY A 430 2.93 -14.01 -10.20
N ALA A 431 3.74 -14.67 -9.38
CA ALA A 431 3.38 -15.88 -8.69
C ALA A 431 3.97 -15.87 -7.28
N SER A 432 3.30 -16.54 -6.35
CA SER A 432 3.73 -16.68 -4.97
C SER A 432 3.42 -18.06 -4.44
N ALA A 433 4.25 -18.54 -3.52
CA ALA A 433 4.00 -19.73 -2.73
C ALA A 433 4.21 -19.39 -1.25
N PHE A 434 3.28 -19.79 -0.41
CA PHE A 434 3.42 -19.79 1.03
C PHE A 434 3.36 -21.24 1.51
N VAL A 435 4.51 -21.80 1.87
CA VAL A 435 4.64 -23.16 2.43
C VAL A 435 4.54 -23.04 3.94
N PHE A 436 3.57 -23.71 4.54
CA PHE A 436 3.21 -23.56 5.95
C PHE A 436 4.31 -24.10 6.86
N GLY A 437 4.66 -23.30 7.88
CA GLY A 437 5.54 -23.68 8.98
C GLY A 437 4.78 -24.40 10.08
N GLU A 438 5.47 -24.75 11.16
CA GLU A 438 4.87 -25.42 12.31
C GLU A 438 3.71 -24.64 12.90
N PHE A 439 3.87 -23.33 13.15
CA PHE A 439 2.80 -22.50 13.65
C PHE A 439 1.53 -22.58 12.81
N THR A 440 1.65 -22.37 11.49
CA THR A 440 0.47 -22.35 10.60
C THR A 440 -0.22 -23.69 10.48
N ARG A 441 0.52 -24.82 10.67
CA ARG A 441 -0.06 -26.18 10.64
C ARG A 441 -0.68 -26.60 11.96
N ASP A 442 -0.09 -26.17 13.09
CA ASP A 442 -0.37 -26.76 14.40
C ASP A 442 -1.23 -25.86 15.30
N VAL A 443 -1.46 -24.58 14.86
CA VAL A 443 -2.29 -23.63 15.61
C VAL A 443 -3.77 -24.04 15.64
N PRO A 444 -4.52 -23.76 16.72
CA PRO A 444 -5.96 -24.00 16.76
C PRO A 444 -6.70 -23.29 15.62
N GLY A 445 -7.44 -24.04 14.82
CA GLY A 445 -8.10 -23.53 13.60
C GLY A 445 -7.15 -23.36 12.43
N ALA A 446 -6.07 -24.14 12.39
CA ALA A 446 -5.16 -24.21 11.26
C ALA A 446 -5.89 -24.45 9.95
N PRO A 447 -5.44 -23.84 8.84
CA PRO A 447 -6.02 -24.11 7.52
C PRO A 447 -5.74 -25.54 7.06
N GLU A 448 -6.59 -26.06 6.20
CA GLU A 448 -6.34 -27.34 5.55
C GLU A 448 -5.15 -27.24 4.56
N GLY A 449 -4.39 -28.33 4.44
CA GLY A 449 -3.27 -28.42 3.51
C GLY A 449 -1.94 -27.91 4.08
N GLU A 450 -0.93 -27.81 3.20
CA GLU A 450 0.45 -27.51 3.58
C GLU A 450 0.98 -26.21 2.95
N ARG A 451 0.25 -25.64 2.01
CA ARG A 451 0.68 -24.46 1.26
C ARG A 451 -0.46 -23.71 0.59
N THR A 452 -0.21 -22.45 0.30
CA THR A 452 -1.00 -21.62 -0.63
C THR A 452 -0.17 -21.33 -1.87
N LEU A 453 -0.77 -21.48 -3.05
CA LEU A 453 -0.20 -21.01 -4.31
C LEU A 453 -1.05 -19.86 -4.84
N PHE A 454 -0.39 -18.84 -5.37
CA PHE A 454 -1.03 -17.66 -5.92
C PHE A 454 -0.39 -17.28 -7.25
N GLY A 455 -1.21 -16.88 -8.20
CA GLY A 455 -0.76 -16.37 -9.48
C GLY A 455 -1.63 -15.22 -9.96
N TYR A 456 -1.04 -14.26 -10.69
CA TYR A 456 -1.79 -13.22 -11.36
C TYR A 456 -1.19 -12.81 -12.69
N SER A 457 -2.05 -12.33 -13.56
CA SER A 457 -1.68 -11.63 -14.78
C SER A 457 -2.40 -10.29 -14.83
N GLN A 458 -1.68 -9.23 -15.19
CA GLN A 458 -2.21 -7.87 -15.23
C GLN A 458 -1.77 -7.16 -16.50
N LEU A 459 -2.72 -6.58 -17.20
CA LEU A 459 -2.49 -5.68 -18.33
C LEU A 459 -2.92 -4.27 -17.93
N THR A 460 -2.02 -3.29 -18.11
CA THR A 460 -2.30 -1.88 -17.81
C THR A 460 -2.02 -1.02 -19.02
N ALA A 461 -3.05 -0.28 -19.45
CA ALA A 461 -2.93 0.76 -20.45
C ALA A 461 -2.87 2.13 -19.76
N PHE A 462 -1.94 3.00 -20.22
CA PHE A 462 -1.74 4.35 -19.71
C PHE A 462 -2.06 5.38 -20.80
N LEU A 463 -2.76 6.45 -20.40
CA LEU A 463 -3.07 7.60 -21.24
C LEU A 463 -1.82 8.45 -21.50
#